data_2c2541815188efea00660265ee07cb5e
#
_entry.id   2c2541815188efea00660265ee07cb5e
#
_cell.length_a   1.000
_cell.length_b   1.000
_cell.length_c   1.000
_cell.angle_alpha   90.00
_cell.angle_beta   90.00
_cell.angle_gamma   90.00
#
_symmetry.space_group_name_H-M   'P 1'
#
loop_
_entity.id
_entity.type
_entity.pdbx_description
1 polymer ?
#
loop_
_entity_poly.entity_id
_entity_poly.type
_entity_poly.pdbx_seq_one_letter_code
_entity_poly.pdbx_strand_id
1 'polypeptide(L)'
;MNLSAYKPEQLNRRISSLMGRLDISSLDEYKKVIISDKEQRERFFDFITINVTEFFRNPELFKELEQIIKKSLLHKNGGLKIWSAACSIGCEPYSLAIMLDKLSVKNNVKIIATDIDRNALAKAEKGIYTFDEIKNVKKEDLDKYFEKIDDNYCVCKKIKSMVTFRKHDLITEKYEGGFDLIVCRNVVIYFKSDAKMEVYSKLSDALNKGGFLFVGGTESIYDYNKVGLERVSTFIYKKL
;
A
#
# COMPACT_ATOMS: atom_id res chain seq x y z
N MET A 1 14.34 7.56 -4.45
CA MET A 1 13.91 6.34 -5.17
C MET A 1 15.10 5.68 -5.83
N ASN A 2 15.34 4.42 -5.55
CA ASN A 2 16.44 3.65 -6.18
C ASN A 2 15.91 2.84 -7.37
N LEU A 3 16.05 3.35 -8.59
CA LEU A 3 15.56 2.72 -9.81
C LEU A 3 16.28 1.39 -10.15
N SER A 4 17.48 1.16 -9.62
CA SER A 4 18.24 -0.08 -9.88
C SER A 4 17.58 -1.33 -9.27
N ALA A 5 16.70 -1.15 -8.28
CA ALA A 5 15.92 -2.20 -7.66
C ALA A 5 14.71 -2.67 -8.49
N TYR A 6 14.32 -1.89 -9.50
CA TYR A 6 13.15 -2.17 -10.33
C TYR A 6 13.50 -3.08 -11.51
N LYS A 7 12.51 -3.83 -12.01
CA LYS A 7 12.63 -4.66 -13.22
C LYS A 7 12.86 -3.77 -14.44
N PRO A 8 13.96 -3.97 -15.21
CA PRO A 8 14.31 -3.07 -16.31
C PRO A 8 13.25 -2.98 -17.40
N GLU A 9 12.60 -4.09 -17.74
CA GLU A 9 11.62 -4.13 -18.84
C GLU A 9 10.43 -3.21 -18.58
N GLN A 10 9.90 -3.23 -17.35
CA GLN A 10 8.76 -2.38 -16.98
C GLN A 10 9.17 -0.91 -16.88
N LEU A 11 10.33 -0.64 -16.29
CA LEU A 11 10.87 0.71 -16.15
C LEU A 11 11.14 1.33 -17.54
N ASN A 12 11.83 0.61 -18.43
CA ASN A 12 12.16 1.08 -19.78
C ASN A 12 10.90 1.39 -20.59
N ARG A 13 9.90 0.49 -20.58
CA ARG A 13 8.63 0.74 -21.28
C ARG A 13 7.95 2.03 -20.81
N ARG A 14 7.98 2.31 -19.51
CA ARG A 14 7.37 3.53 -18.94
C ARG A 14 8.17 4.77 -19.29
N ILE A 15 9.49 4.70 -19.20
CA ILE A 15 10.37 5.81 -19.62
C ILE A 15 10.17 6.12 -21.10
N SER A 16 10.18 5.11 -21.99
CA SER A 16 9.93 5.32 -23.43
C SER A 16 8.56 5.95 -23.69
N SER A 17 7.53 5.58 -22.93
CA SER A 17 6.21 6.20 -23.05
C SER A 17 6.22 7.69 -22.66
N LEU A 18 6.97 8.09 -21.65
CA LEU A 18 7.12 9.50 -21.27
C LEU A 18 7.93 10.30 -22.28
N MET A 19 9.03 9.71 -22.76
CA MET A 19 9.85 10.32 -23.81
C MET A 19 9.04 10.59 -25.09
N GLY A 20 8.22 9.62 -25.51
CA GLY A 20 7.35 9.77 -26.67
C GLY A 20 6.29 10.87 -26.52
N ARG A 21 5.83 11.17 -25.30
CA ARG A 21 4.90 12.29 -25.03
C ARG A 21 5.55 13.67 -25.16
N LEU A 22 6.87 13.72 -25.07
CA LEU A 22 7.67 14.94 -25.14
C LEU A 22 8.43 15.05 -26.48
N ASP A 23 8.20 14.10 -27.41
CA ASP A 23 8.93 13.98 -28.68
C ASP A 23 10.46 13.89 -28.51
N ILE A 24 10.91 13.30 -27.38
CA ILE A 24 12.32 13.10 -27.06
C ILE A 24 12.73 11.67 -27.44
N SER A 25 13.74 11.54 -28.29
CA SER A 25 14.26 10.25 -28.75
C SER A 25 15.49 9.73 -27.97
N SER A 26 16.19 10.61 -27.23
CA SER A 26 17.41 10.28 -26.49
C SER A 26 17.19 10.24 -25.00
N LEU A 27 17.66 9.17 -24.33
CA LEU A 27 17.65 9.06 -22.87
C LEU A 27 18.49 10.15 -22.19
N ASP A 28 19.59 10.56 -22.80
CA ASP A 28 20.45 11.62 -22.25
C ASP A 28 19.75 12.98 -22.30
N GLU A 29 19.01 13.25 -23.35
CA GLU A 29 18.18 14.45 -23.48
C GLU A 29 17.06 14.42 -22.43
N TYR A 30 16.34 13.31 -22.31
CA TYR A 30 15.28 13.14 -21.32
C TYR A 30 15.81 13.30 -19.87
N LYS A 31 16.99 12.75 -19.59
CA LYS A 31 17.68 12.95 -18.31
C LYS A 31 17.94 14.44 -18.00
N LYS A 32 18.38 15.21 -19.00
CA LYS A 32 18.56 16.67 -18.83
C LYS A 32 17.26 17.35 -18.48
N VAL A 33 16.16 17.00 -19.18
CA VAL A 33 14.83 17.54 -18.91
C VAL A 33 14.38 17.24 -17.48
N ILE A 34 14.50 15.99 -17.01
CA ILE A 34 14.12 15.61 -15.63
C ILE A 34 14.94 16.35 -14.60
N ILE A 35 16.23 16.61 -14.86
CA ILE A 35 17.13 17.31 -13.93
C ILE A 35 16.78 18.80 -13.84
N SER A 36 16.56 19.46 -14.98
CA SER A 36 16.36 20.90 -15.07
C SER A 36 14.92 21.34 -14.78
N ASP A 37 13.94 20.52 -15.13
CA ASP A 37 12.52 20.85 -14.99
C ASP A 37 11.88 20.09 -13.83
N LYS A 38 11.42 20.83 -12.81
CA LYS A 38 10.77 20.27 -11.63
C LYS A 38 9.45 19.58 -11.97
N GLU A 39 8.64 20.17 -12.85
CA GLU A 39 7.34 19.62 -13.22
C GLU A 39 7.49 18.30 -13.99
N GLN A 40 8.43 18.24 -14.95
CA GLN A 40 8.71 17.00 -15.68
C GLN A 40 9.28 15.92 -14.76
N ARG A 41 10.07 16.30 -13.76
CA ARG A 41 10.55 15.37 -12.74
C ARG A 41 9.42 14.82 -11.87
N GLU A 42 8.47 15.64 -11.46
CA GLU A 42 7.29 15.21 -10.71
C GLU A 42 6.42 14.28 -11.56
N ARG A 43 6.14 14.64 -12.81
CA ARG A 43 5.43 13.77 -13.77
C ARG A 43 6.13 12.43 -13.99
N PHE A 44 7.47 12.42 -14.02
CA PHE A 44 8.24 11.19 -14.12
C PHE A 44 7.98 10.30 -12.90
N PHE A 45 8.06 10.83 -11.69
CA PHE A 45 7.80 10.06 -10.47
C PHE A 45 6.36 9.55 -10.42
N ASP A 46 5.38 10.39 -10.68
CA ASP A 46 3.95 10.02 -10.71
C ASP A 46 3.65 8.92 -11.75
N PHE A 47 4.38 8.95 -12.86
CA PHE A 47 4.19 7.94 -13.91
C PHE A 47 4.89 6.63 -13.61
N ILE A 48 6.06 6.65 -12.97
CA ILE A 48 6.79 5.44 -12.55
C ILE A 48 6.08 4.74 -11.39
N THR A 49 5.52 5.50 -10.45
CA THR A 49 4.65 4.98 -9.41
C THR A 49 3.27 4.65 -10.00
N ILE A 50 2.83 3.41 -9.87
CA ILE A 50 1.55 2.97 -10.43
C ILE A 50 0.49 3.11 -9.35
N ASN A 51 -0.32 4.16 -9.42
CA ASN A 51 -1.33 4.48 -8.41
C ASN A 51 -2.73 3.93 -8.74
N VAL A 52 -2.80 2.73 -9.34
CA VAL A 52 -4.08 2.05 -9.60
C VAL A 52 -4.48 1.24 -8.38
N THR A 53 -5.46 1.75 -7.64
CA THR A 53 -5.99 1.11 -6.43
C THR A 53 -7.48 1.40 -6.30
N GLU A 54 -8.17 0.59 -5.50
CA GLU A 54 -9.58 0.71 -5.19
C GLU A 54 -9.84 0.22 -3.76
N PHE A 55 -10.92 0.69 -3.16
CA PHE A 55 -11.35 0.18 -1.85
C PHE A 55 -11.63 -1.32 -1.92
N PHE A 56 -11.24 -2.05 -0.87
CA PHE A 56 -11.43 -3.50 -0.76
C PHE A 56 -10.95 -4.29 -1.99
N ARG A 57 -9.85 -3.86 -2.61
CA ARG A 57 -9.26 -4.54 -3.78
C ARG A 57 -9.05 -6.03 -3.51
N ASN A 58 -9.60 -6.90 -4.35
CA ASN A 58 -9.73 -8.34 -4.15
C ASN A 58 -10.58 -8.65 -2.89
N PRO A 59 -11.90 -8.44 -2.92
CA PRO A 59 -12.76 -8.53 -1.73
C PRO A 59 -12.67 -9.85 -0.99
N GLU A 60 -12.40 -10.94 -1.69
CA GLU A 60 -12.26 -12.28 -1.09
C GLU A 60 -11.05 -12.35 -0.15
N LEU A 61 -9.95 -11.70 -0.54
CA LEU A 61 -8.74 -11.65 0.30
C LEU A 61 -8.96 -10.78 1.55
N PHE A 62 -9.76 -9.72 1.44
CA PHE A 62 -10.18 -8.93 2.61
C PHE A 62 -11.07 -9.72 3.57
N LYS A 63 -11.98 -10.58 3.06
CA LYS A 63 -12.77 -11.49 3.89
C LYS A 63 -11.87 -12.48 4.65
N GLU A 64 -10.86 -13.01 3.99
CA GLU A 64 -9.90 -13.93 4.61
C GLU A 64 -9.09 -13.21 5.71
N LEU A 65 -8.58 -11.99 5.43
CA LEU A 65 -7.90 -11.17 6.43
C LEU A 65 -8.81 -10.87 7.62
N GLU A 66 -10.09 -10.57 7.39
CA GLU A 66 -11.08 -10.33 8.45
C GLU A 66 -11.21 -11.53 9.40
N GLN A 67 -11.23 -12.76 8.87
CA GLN A 67 -11.29 -13.97 9.70
C GLN A 67 -10.01 -14.14 10.55
N ILE A 68 -8.85 -13.85 9.99
CA ILE A 68 -7.58 -13.92 10.73
C ILE A 68 -7.55 -12.87 11.84
N ILE A 69 -7.98 -11.64 11.57
CA ILE A 69 -8.06 -10.58 12.58
C ILE A 69 -9.01 -11.00 13.72
N LYS A 70 -10.20 -11.51 13.38
CA LYS A 70 -11.16 -12.01 14.38
C LYS A 70 -10.58 -13.09 15.28
N LYS A 71 -9.87 -14.05 14.68
CA LYS A 71 -9.32 -15.20 15.39
C LYS A 71 -8.09 -14.88 16.24
N SER A 72 -7.23 -13.98 15.76
CA SER A 72 -5.87 -13.86 16.29
C SER A 72 -5.50 -12.48 16.83
N LEU A 73 -6.16 -11.41 16.39
CA LEU A 73 -5.75 -10.04 16.74
C LEU A 73 -6.80 -9.28 17.57
N LEU A 74 -8.09 -9.67 17.50
CA LEU A 74 -9.18 -8.96 18.20
C LEU A 74 -9.00 -8.89 19.71
N HIS A 75 -8.40 -9.90 20.31
CA HIS A 75 -8.26 -10.05 21.77
C HIS A 75 -6.86 -9.65 22.27
N LYS A 76 -6.03 -9.03 21.41
CA LYS A 76 -4.70 -8.61 21.81
C LYS A 76 -4.80 -7.43 22.80
N ASN A 77 -4.19 -7.57 23.97
CA ASN A 77 -4.06 -6.49 24.93
C ASN A 77 -3.09 -5.41 24.40
N GLY A 78 -3.38 -4.12 24.64
CA GLY A 78 -2.47 -3.02 24.31
C GLY A 78 -2.69 -2.34 22.97
N GLY A 79 -3.72 -2.75 22.20
CA GLY A 79 -4.04 -2.14 20.88
C GLY A 79 -3.41 -2.87 19.71
N LEU A 80 -3.78 -2.42 18.50
CA LEU A 80 -3.28 -2.94 17.23
C LEU A 80 -2.47 -1.89 16.49
N LYS A 81 -1.23 -2.21 16.15
CA LYS A 81 -0.37 -1.40 15.30
C LYS A 81 -0.30 -2.04 13.91
N ILE A 82 -0.82 -1.33 12.93
CA ILE A 82 -0.96 -1.81 11.55
C ILE A 82 -0.19 -0.91 10.60
N TRP A 83 0.46 -1.50 9.60
CA TRP A 83 1.13 -0.77 8.54
C TRP A 83 0.58 -1.16 7.17
N SER A 84 0.05 -0.19 6.42
CA SER A 84 -0.22 -0.31 4.99
C SER A 84 0.98 0.25 4.24
N ALA A 85 1.79 -0.63 3.69
CA ALA A 85 3.04 -0.32 3.00
C ALA A 85 2.81 -0.21 1.48
N ALA A 86 3.15 0.94 0.88
CA ALA A 86 2.80 1.35 -0.48
C ALA A 86 1.28 1.53 -0.64
N CYS A 87 0.72 2.44 0.15
CA CYS A 87 -0.74 2.66 0.26
C CYS A 87 -1.34 3.46 -0.90
N SER A 88 -0.52 4.01 -1.82
CA SER A 88 -0.98 4.85 -2.92
C SER A 88 -1.91 5.98 -2.45
N ILE A 89 -3.03 6.17 -3.09
CA ILE A 89 -4.03 7.20 -2.76
C ILE A 89 -4.90 6.87 -1.52
N GLY A 90 -4.55 5.84 -0.72
CA GLY A 90 -5.17 5.59 0.59
C GLY A 90 -6.39 4.65 0.59
N CYS A 91 -6.79 4.07 -0.55
CA CYS A 91 -7.93 3.14 -0.59
C CYS A 91 -7.74 1.93 0.34
N GLU A 92 -6.53 1.35 0.39
CA GLU A 92 -6.23 0.18 1.22
C GLU A 92 -6.27 0.48 2.73
N PRO A 93 -5.54 1.48 3.27
CA PRO A 93 -5.59 1.76 4.71
C PRO A 93 -6.98 2.20 5.18
N TYR A 94 -7.75 2.89 4.36
CA TYR A 94 -9.14 3.20 4.72
C TYR A 94 -10.06 1.98 4.66
N SER A 95 -9.83 1.03 3.75
CA SER A 95 -10.55 -0.25 3.76
C SER A 95 -10.25 -1.05 5.02
N LEU A 96 -9.01 -1.04 5.49
CA LEU A 96 -8.62 -1.64 6.77
C LEU A 96 -9.31 -0.94 7.94
N ALA A 97 -9.34 0.40 7.97
CA ALA A 97 -9.99 1.17 9.01
C ALA A 97 -11.49 0.88 9.10
N ILE A 98 -12.19 0.85 7.96
CA ILE A 98 -13.62 0.49 7.88
C ILE A 98 -13.84 -0.93 8.38
N MET A 99 -13.06 -1.90 7.95
CA MET A 99 -13.16 -3.29 8.40
C MET A 99 -12.98 -3.39 9.92
N LEU A 100 -11.99 -2.73 10.50
CA LEU A 100 -11.73 -2.75 11.94
C LEU A 100 -12.82 -2.05 12.75
N ASP A 101 -13.40 -0.96 12.25
CA ASP A 101 -14.54 -0.31 12.87
C ASP A 101 -15.77 -1.21 12.90
N LYS A 102 -16.04 -1.93 11.79
CA LYS A 102 -17.14 -2.93 11.72
C LYS A 102 -16.94 -4.07 12.70
N LEU A 103 -15.70 -4.50 12.91
CA LEU A 103 -15.35 -5.53 13.89
C LEU A 103 -15.44 -5.05 15.34
N SER A 104 -15.76 -3.76 15.55
CA SER A 104 -15.84 -3.15 16.87
C SER A 104 -14.57 -3.41 17.70
N VAL A 105 -13.39 -3.31 17.09
CA VAL A 105 -12.11 -3.48 17.77
C VAL A 105 -12.02 -2.43 18.87
N LYS A 106 -12.21 -2.85 20.12
CA LYS A 106 -12.24 -1.96 21.31
C LYS A 106 -10.89 -1.36 21.66
N ASN A 107 -9.83 -1.93 21.13
CA ASN A 107 -8.46 -1.54 21.42
C ASN A 107 -8.06 -0.31 20.59
N ASN A 108 -7.08 0.44 21.09
CA ASN A 108 -6.50 1.56 20.33
C ASN A 108 -5.88 1.05 19.02
N VAL A 109 -6.54 1.30 17.88
CA VAL A 109 -6.05 0.91 16.56
C VAL A 109 -5.25 2.05 15.96
N LYS A 110 -4.02 1.77 15.55
CA LYS A 110 -3.13 2.71 14.89
C LYS A 110 -2.75 2.17 13.52
N ILE A 111 -3.23 2.81 12.46
CA ILE A 111 -2.86 2.47 11.08
C ILE A 111 -1.85 3.49 10.58
N ILE A 112 -0.63 3.05 10.30
CA ILE A 112 0.39 3.84 9.61
C ILE A 112 0.31 3.45 8.14
N ALA A 113 0.11 4.42 7.27
CA ALA A 113 0.03 4.23 5.83
C ALA A 113 1.17 4.98 5.15
N THR A 114 1.94 4.29 4.33
CA THR A 114 3.12 4.90 3.72
C THR A 114 3.16 4.67 2.21
N ASP A 115 3.67 5.67 1.51
CA ASP A 115 3.99 5.58 0.09
C ASP A 115 5.22 6.43 -0.23
N ILE A 116 5.87 6.17 -1.35
CA ILE A 116 6.97 6.98 -1.85
C ILE A 116 6.45 8.23 -2.60
N ASP A 117 5.23 8.15 -3.13
CA ASP A 117 4.57 9.16 -3.94
C ASP A 117 3.85 10.19 -3.06
N ARG A 118 4.37 11.43 -3.05
CA ARG A 118 3.79 12.52 -2.27
C ARG A 118 2.43 13.01 -2.79
N ASN A 119 2.21 12.93 -4.11
CA ASN A 119 0.94 13.35 -4.70
C ASN A 119 -0.16 12.34 -4.37
N ALA A 120 0.17 11.05 -4.40
CA ALA A 120 -0.72 10.00 -3.94
C ALA A 120 -1.08 10.18 -2.45
N LEU A 121 -0.09 10.45 -1.59
CA LEU A 121 -0.32 10.71 -0.16
C LEU A 121 -1.19 11.93 0.08
N ALA A 122 -0.98 13.04 -0.66
CA ALA A 122 -1.81 14.23 -0.57
C ALA A 122 -3.27 13.96 -0.95
N LYS A 123 -3.52 13.10 -1.96
CA LYS A 123 -4.88 12.62 -2.30
C LYS A 123 -5.44 11.74 -1.19
N ALA A 124 -4.64 10.85 -0.64
CA ALA A 124 -5.02 9.98 0.48
C ALA A 124 -5.45 10.79 1.72
N GLU A 125 -4.70 11.83 2.10
CA GLU A 125 -5.04 12.71 3.22
C GLU A 125 -6.34 13.48 3.01
N LYS A 126 -6.60 13.95 1.77
CA LYS A 126 -7.90 14.55 1.40
C LYS A 126 -9.04 13.55 1.58
N GLY A 127 -8.81 12.27 1.23
CA GLY A 127 -9.78 11.19 1.37
C GLY A 127 -11.03 11.40 0.51
N ILE A 128 -10.87 11.92 -0.72
CA ILE A 128 -11.94 12.14 -1.70
C ILE A 128 -11.70 11.22 -2.89
N TYR A 129 -12.72 10.46 -3.26
CA TYR A 129 -12.64 9.36 -4.21
C TYR A 129 -13.77 9.40 -5.23
N THR A 130 -13.48 8.92 -6.44
CA THR A 130 -14.47 8.72 -7.50
C THR A 130 -15.27 7.44 -7.27
N PHE A 131 -16.36 7.27 -8.01
CA PHE A 131 -17.18 6.05 -7.95
C PHE A 131 -16.35 4.79 -8.31
N ASP A 132 -15.47 4.86 -9.29
CA ASP A 132 -14.63 3.71 -9.71
C ASP A 132 -13.68 3.26 -8.60
N GLU A 133 -13.18 4.19 -7.79
CA GLU A 133 -12.27 3.87 -6.68
C GLU A 133 -13.00 3.20 -5.51
N ILE A 134 -14.31 3.44 -5.37
CA ILE A 134 -15.15 2.89 -4.27
C ILE A 134 -16.09 1.75 -4.71
N LYS A 135 -16.07 1.32 -5.95
CA LYS A 135 -17.04 0.35 -6.54
C LYS A 135 -17.22 -0.95 -5.75
N ASN A 136 -16.20 -1.37 -4.98
CA ASN A 136 -16.26 -2.57 -4.14
C ASN A 136 -16.78 -2.28 -2.72
N VAL A 137 -17.08 -1.03 -2.38
CA VAL A 137 -17.68 -0.67 -1.10
C VAL A 137 -19.15 -1.05 -1.12
N LYS A 138 -19.60 -1.79 -0.12
CA LYS A 138 -21.02 -2.14 0.01
C LYS A 138 -21.85 -0.91 0.28
N LYS A 139 -23.09 -0.89 -0.19
CA LYS A 139 -24.00 0.24 -0.02
C LYS A 139 -24.16 0.66 1.45
N GLU A 140 -24.31 -0.30 2.36
CA GLU A 140 -24.40 -0.05 3.81
C GLU A 140 -23.16 0.65 4.40
N ASP A 141 -21.98 0.29 3.88
CA ASP A 141 -20.71 0.87 4.29
C ASP A 141 -20.50 2.25 3.64
N LEU A 142 -21.00 2.42 2.41
CA LEU A 142 -20.98 3.71 1.72
C LEU A 142 -21.80 4.75 2.49
N ASP A 143 -23.04 4.42 2.85
CA ASP A 143 -23.94 5.30 3.59
C ASP A 143 -23.40 5.64 4.99
N LYS A 144 -22.62 4.75 5.60
CA LYS A 144 -22.09 4.93 6.97
C LYS A 144 -20.73 5.66 7.01
N TYR A 145 -19.86 5.40 6.06
CA TYR A 145 -18.45 5.83 6.13
C TYR A 145 -18.05 6.88 5.10
N PHE A 146 -18.96 7.24 4.20
CA PHE A 146 -18.67 8.24 3.18
C PHE A 146 -19.76 9.33 3.14
N GLU A 147 -19.33 10.55 2.87
CA GLU A 147 -20.18 11.68 2.54
C GLU A 147 -20.07 11.94 1.04
N LYS A 148 -21.23 12.02 0.35
CA LYS A 148 -21.25 12.37 -1.06
C LYS A 148 -21.02 13.87 -1.23
N ILE A 149 -20.02 14.23 -2.05
CA ILE A 149 -19.67 15.61 -2.38
C ILE A 149 -19.66 15.69 -3.91
N ASP A 150 -20.67 16.31 -4.50
CA ASP A 150 -20.90 16.33 -5.94
C ASP A 150 -20.87 14.90 -6.54
N ASP A 151 -19.98 14.63 -7.48
CA ASP A 151 -19.79 13.31 -8.09
C ASP A 151 -18.76 12.43 -7.35
N ASN A 152 -18.23 12.89 -6.22
CA ASN A 152 -17.22 12.20 -5.44
C ASN A 152 -17.74 11.78 -4.06
N TYR A 153 -16.90 10.99 -3.37
CA TYR A 153 -17.18 10.44 -2.05
C TYR A 153 -16.02 10.74 -1.10
N CYS A 154 -16.33 11.40 0.01
CA CYS A 154 -15.37 11.75 1.04
C CYS A 154 -15.45 10.77 2.21
N VAL A 155 -14.35 10.17 2.59
CA VAL A 155 -14.26 9.31 3.79
C VAL A 155 -14.57 10.14 5.03
N CYS A 156 -15.42 9.64 5.92
CA CYS A 156 -15.84 10.34 7.14
C CYS A 156 -14.66 10.58 8.11
N LYS A 157 -14.78 11.62 8.95
CA LYS A 157 -13.73 12.03 9.92
C LYS A 157 -13.30 10.91 10.85
N LYS A 158 -14.22 10.06 11.30
CA LYS A 158 -13.95 8.92 12.17
C LYS A 158 -12.91 7.97 11.56
N ILE A 159 -13.11 7.56 10.30
CA ILE A 159 -12.22 6.66 9.59
C ILE A 159 -10.89 7.33 9.26
N LYS A 160 -10.92 8.60 8.83
CA LYS A 160 -9.69 9.38 8.60
C LYS A 160 -8.80 9.45 9.84
N SER A 161 -9.38 9.64 11.02
CA SER A 161 -8.60 9.76 12.27
C SER A 161 -7.87 8.47 12.69
N MET A 162 -8.24 7.31 12.12
CA MET A 162 -7.58 6.02 12.39
C MET A 162 -6.28 5.84 11.59
N VAL A 163 -6.04 6.67 10.56
CA VAL A 163 -4.94 6.51 9.61
C VAL A 163 -3.98 7.69 9.69
N THR A 164 -2.69 7.40 9.77
CA THR A 164 -1.62 8.40 9.68
C THR A 164 -0.79 8.14 8.44
N PHE A 165 -0.75 9.11 7.52
CA PHE A 165 0.02 9.02 6.29
C PHE A 165 1.44 9.56 6.46
N ARG A 166 2.43 8.87 5.87
CA ARG A 166 3.84 9.27 5.89
C ARG A 166 4.52 8.86 4.59
N LYS A 167 5.47 9.67 4.13
CA LYS A 167 6.35 9.25 3.04
C LYS A 167 7.31 8.17 3.53
N HIS A 168 7.51 7.12 2.73
CA HIS A 168 8.49 6.06 3.01
C HIS A 168 8.90 5.35 1.72
N ASP A 169 10.20 5.09 1.58
CA ASP A 169 10.77 4.29 0.47
C ASP A 169 11.13 2.89 0.99
N LEU A 170 10.38 1.87 0.54
CA LEU A 170 10.58 0.47 0.94
C LEU A 170 11.97 -0.08 0.61
N ILE A 171 12.65 0.49 -0.38
CA ILE A 171 13.97 0.01 -0.79
C ILE A 171 15.07 0.62 0.09
N THR A 172 15.03 1.93 0.30
CA THR A 172 16.18 2.68 0.83
C THR A 172 16.08 3.04 2.31
N GLU A 173 14.88 3.09 2.87
CA GLU A 173 14.68 3.53 4.25
C GLU A 173 14.64 2.36 5.25
N LYS A 174 14.92 2.67 6.52
CA LYS A 174 14.80 1.73 7.63
C LYS A 174 13.33 1.59 8.03
N TYR A 175 12.92 0.39 8.44
CA TYR A 175 11.57 0.12 8.87
C TYR A 175 11.42 0.30 10.38
N GLU A 176 10.32 0.91 10.78
CA GLU A 176 9.85 0.89 12.17
C GLU A 176 9.34 -0.52 12.50
N GLY A 177 9.54 -0.97 13.72
CA GLY A 177 9.10 -2.30 14.16
C GLY A 177 7.84 -2.27 15.03
N GLY A 178 7.44 -3.47 15.46
CA GLY A 178 6.36 -3.66 16.42
C GLY A 178 4.96 -3.67 15.81
N PHE A 179 4.84 -4.06 14.55
CA PHE A 179 3.55 -4.19 13.87
C PHE A 179 2.90 -5.55 14.13
N ASP A 180 1.60 -5.56 14.29
CA ASP A 180 0.77 -6.76 14.43
C ASP A 180 0.23 -7.24 13.10
N LEU A 181 0.07 -6.31 12.16
CA LEU A 181 -0.30 -6.56 10.79
C LEU A 181 0.47 -5.60 9.88
N ILE A 182 1.10 -6.14 8.85
CA ILE A 182 1.63 -5.37 7.74
C ILE A 182 0.91 -5.81 6.48
N VAL A 183 0.40 -4.84 5.72
CA VAL A 183 -0.21 -5.02 4.41
C VAL A 183 0.74 -4.43 3.37
N CYS A 184 1.30 -5.26 2.49
CA CYS A 184 2.20 -4.84 1.43
C CYS A 184 1.78 -5.51 0.13
N ARG A 185 0.93 -4.82 -0.65
CA ARG A 185 0.24 -5.40 -1.78
C ARG A 185 0.48 -4.63 -3.08
N ASN A 186 0.66 -5.38 -4.17
CA ASN A 186 0.75 -4.85 -5.53
C ASN A 186 1.92 -3.86 -5.75
N VAL A 187 3.00 -4.00 -5.01
CA VAL A 187 4.19 -3.15 -5.11
C VAL A 187 5.47 -3.95 -5.41
N VAL A 188 5.68 -5.09 -4.75
CA VAL A 188 6.93 -5.88 -4.94
C VAL A 188 7.00 -6.56 -6.30
N ILE A 189 5.89 -6.61 -7.04
CA ILE A 189 5.84 -7.10 -8.44
C ILE A 189 6.74 -6.29 -9.37
N TYR A 190 7.02 -5.05 -9.02
CA TYR A 190 7.87 -4.14 -9.79
C TYR A 190 9.36 -4.30 -9.50
N PHE A 191 9.73 -4.98 -8.40
CA PHE A 191 11.10 -5.12 -7.96
C PHE A 191 11.79 -6.36 -8.55
N LYS A 192 13.12 -6.29 -8.70
CA LYS A 192 13.97 -7.45 -8.99
C LYS A 192 13.88 -8.46 -7.85
N SER A 193 14.22 -9.72 -8.13
CA SER A 193 14.10 -10.81 -7.15
C SER A 193 14.86 -10.54 -5.84
N ASP A 194 16.07 -10.02 -5.92
CA ASP A 194 16.89 -9.74 -4.74
C ASP A 194 16.28 -8.62 -3.88
N ALA A 195 15.89 -7.51 -4.52
CA ALA A 195 15.25 -6.39 -3.84
C ALA A 195 13.90 -6.80 -3.23
N LYS A 196 13.14 -7.65 -3.91
CA LYS A 196 11.88 -8.23 -3.40
C LYS A 196 12.10 -9.03 -2.13
N MET A 197 13.12 -9.91 -2.10
CA MET A 197 13.42 -10.72 -0.93
C MET A 197 13.95 -9.88 0.23
N GLU A 198 14.74 -8.85 -0.04
CA GLU A 198 15.18 -7.88 0.98
C GLU A 198 14.00 -7.15 1.60
N VAL A 199 13.03 -6.68 0.80
CA VAL A 199 11.81 -6.04 1.29
C VAL A 199 11.01 -7.01 2.19
N TYR A 200 10.82 -8.27 1.78
CA TYR A 200 10.10 -9.24 2.60
C TYR A 200 10.83 -9.55 3.92
N SER A 201 12.15 -9.61 3.92
CA SER A 201 12.95 -9.76 5.14
C SER A 201 12.71 -8.58 6.09
N LYS A 202 12.84 -7.34 5.59
CA LYS A 202 12.59 -6.12 6.37
C LYS A 202 11.17 -6.06 6.93
N LEU A 203 10.16 -6.45 6.12
CA LEU A 203 8.76 -6.50 6.57
C LEU A 203 8.56 -7.55 7.67
N SER A 204 9.17 -8.72 7.52
CA SER A 204 9.15 -9.75 8.55
C SER A 204 9.78 -9.28 9.86
N ASP A 205 10.93 -8.59 9.79
CA ASP A 205 11.63 -8.06 10.96
C ASP A 205 10.87 -6.92 11.65
N ALA A 206 10.04 -6.20 10.90
CA ALA A 206 9.16 -5.16 11.43
C ALA A 206 7.93 -5.71 12.18
N LEU A 207 7.57 -6.98 11.95
CA LEU A 207 6.45 -7.64 12.63
C LEU A 207 6.81 -8.05 14.06
N ASN A 208 5.84 -7.95 14.93
CA ASN A 208 5.85 -8.66 16.22
C ASN A 208 5.81 -10.17 15.98
N LYS A 209 6.38 -10.96 16.91
CA LYS A 209 6.19 -12.41 16.91
C LYS A 209 4.69 -12.73 16.93
N GLY A 210 4.24 -13.62 16.03
CA GLY A 210 2.84 -13.92 15.82
C GLY A 210 2.03 -12.89 15.03
N GLY A 211 2.65 -11.81 14.59
CA GLY A 211 2.06 -10.82 13.68
C GLY A 211 1.92 -11.34 12.24
N PHE A 212 1.17 -10.65 11.42
CA PHE A 212 0.80 -11.11 10.08
C PHE A 212 1.30 -10.17 8.98
N LEU A 213 1.75 -10.77 7.87
CA LEU A 213 2.05 -10.09 6.61
C LEU A 213 1.01 -10.49 5.57
N PHE A 214 0.28 -9.52 5.03
CA PHE A 214 -0.69 -9.71 3.94
C PHE A 214 -0.13 -9.13 2.64
N VAL A 215 0.01 -9.95 1.61
CA VAL A 215 0.53 -9.58 0.29
C VAL A 215 -0.54 -9.61 -0.79
N GLY A 216 -0.25 -9.07 -1.96
CA GLY A 216 -1.21 -9.03 -3.08
C GLY A 216 -1.45 -10.39 -3.73
N GLY A 217 -2.58 -10.52 -4.42
CA GLY A 217 -3.04 -11.78 -5.02
C GLY A 217 -2.15 -12.37 -6.12
N THR A 218 -1.07 -11.70 -6.49
CA THR A 218 -0.04 -12.18 -7.43
C THR A 218 1.37 -12.17 -6.81
N GLU A 219 1.47 -12.05 -5.49
CA GLU A 219 2.72 -11.77 -4.77
C GLU A 219 3.08 -12.87 -3.74
N SER A 220 2.79 -14.14 -4.05
CA SER A 220 3.19 -15.25 -3.17
C SER A 220 4.70 -15.23 -2.86
N ILE A 221 5.03 -15.44 -1.58
CA ILE A 221 6.42 -15.53 -1.13
C ILE A 221 6.82 -17.01 -1.17
N TYR A 222 7.71 -17.40 -2.09
CA TYR A 222 8.15 -18.79 -2.21
C TYR A 222 9.05 -19.23 -1.06
N ASP A 223 10.01 -18.39 -0.69
CA ASP A 223 11.02 -18.67 0.34
C ASP A 223 10.65 -18.05 1.70
N TYR A 224 9.37 -18.06 2.07
CA TYR A 224 8.88 -17.41 3.29
C TYR A 224 9.57 -17.91 4.57
N ASN A 225 9.99 -19.18 4.62
CA ASN A 225 10.72 -19.73 5.76
C ASN A 225 12.10 -19.07 5.97
N LYS A 226 12.78 -18.68 4.88
CA LYS A 226 14.08 -18.02 4.95
C LYS A 226 14.01 -16.63 5.59
N VAL A 227 12.85 -16.02 5.58
CA VAL A 227 12.60 -14.70 6.21
C VAL A 227 11.83 -14.82 7.53
N GLY A 228 11.77 -16.01 8.15
CA GLY A 228 11.15 -16.23 9.46
C GLY A 228 9.64 -16.09 9.46
N LEU A 229 8.98 -16.46 8.36
CA LEU A 229 7.54 -16.49 8.21
C LEU A 229 7.03 -17.92 8.05
N GLU A 230 5.80 -18.18 8.48
CA GLU A 230 5.01 -19.37 8.14
C GLU A 230 3.80 -18.97 7.28
N ARG A 231 3.42 -19.80 6.31
CA ARG A 231 2.28 -19.52 5.46
C ARG A 231 0.98 -19.95 6.14
N VAL A 232 0.08 -18.99 6.40
CA VAL A 232 -1.25 -19.23 6.98
C VAL A 232 -2.28 -19.44 5.88
N SER A 233 -2.16 -18.68 4.79
CA SER A 233 -2.95 -18.83 3.57
C SER A 233 -2.11 -18.51 2.34
N THR A 234 -2.71 -18.51 1.15
CA THR A 234 -1.98 -18.24 -0.10
C THR A 234 -1.25 -16.89 -0.08
N PHE A 235 -1.84 -15.87 0.55
CA PHE A 235 -1.34 -14.49 0.53
C PHE A 235 -1.17 -13.89 1.93
N ILE A 236 -1.31 -14.69 2.98
CA ILE A 236 -1.14 -14.25 4.36
C ILE A 236 -0.13 -15.14 5.07
N TYR A 237 0.85 -14.51 5.68
CA TYR A 237 1.96 -15.13 6.37
C TYR A 237 2.01 -14.65 7.82
N LYS A 238 2.52 -15.47 8.73
CA LYS A 238 2.65 -15.16 10.14
C LYS A 238 4.12 -15.19 10.57
N LYS A 239 4.55 -14.25 11.38
CA LYS A 239 5.90 -14.21 11.96
C LYS A 239 6.06 -15.29 13.05
N LEU A 240 7.13 -16.08 12.93
CA LEU A 240 7.52 -17.11 13.88
C LEU A 240 8.10 -16.55 15.19
#